data_f5165c250bea08c3aeabe5f2d0f19394
#
_entry.id   f5165c250bea08c3aeabe5f2d0f19394
#
_cell.length_a   1.000
_cell.length_b   1.000
_cell.length_c   1.000
_cell.angle_alpha   90.00
_cell.angle_beta   90.00
_cell.angle_gamma   90.00
#
_symmetry.space_group_name_H-M   'P 1'
#
loop_
_entity.id
_entity.type
_entity.pdbx_description
1 polymer ?
#
loop_
_entity_poly.entity_id
_entity_poly.type
_entity_poly.pdbx_seq_one_letter_code
_entity_poly.pdbx_strand_id
1 'polypeptide(L)'
;LLIVQVVAALGVVISVVYLGVQIHQQNEITKAQFGHSLTQRQYERYFATTKDSEFADFLAKDWDGDLTHGEQWRVAMFIVMALVDIFDVYEKVQKGFVDEKHLTIRMNALKLGTMKTKLAKGTWDFWKATRDEEFIKWFEQEMFGNDPAKWTQDADEVPEGIKSSIRN
;
A
#
# COMPACT_ATOMS: atom_id res chain seq x y z
N LEU A 1 -49.23 35.74 -0.96
CA LEU A 1 -48.41 35.08 0.03
C LEU A 1 -48.14 33.61 -0.30
N LEU A 2 -49.17 32.80 -0.59
CA LEU A 2 -49.05 31.35 -0.88
C LEU A 2 -48.15 31.05 -2.08
N ILE A 3 -48.28 31.75 -3.20
CA ILE A 3 -47.49 31.56 -4.43
C ILE A 3 -45.98 31.79 -4.15
N VAL A 4 -45.63 32.80 -3.39
CA VAL A 4 -44.21 33.12 -3.02
C VAL A 4 -43.62 32.00 -2.16
N GLN A 5 -44.42 31.43 -1.25
CA GLN A 5 -44.00 30.29 -0.42
C GLN A 5 -43.76 29.05 -1.22
N VAL A 6 -44.65 28.73 -2.20
CA VAL A 6 -44.49 27.58 -3.09
C VAL A 6 -43.23 27.72 -3.96
N VAL A 7 -43.03 28.91 -4.54
CA VAL A 7 -41.84 29.17 -5.37
C VAL A 7 -40.54 29.07 -4.53
N ALA A 8 -40.54 29.58 -3.31
CA ALA A 8 -39.40 29.45 -2.40
C ALA A 8 -39.13 27.98 -2.03
N ALA A 9 -40.19 27.20 -1.73
CA ALA A 9 -40.04 25.79 -1.43
C ALA A 9 -39.50 24.97 -2.62
N LEU A 10 -39.96 25.23 -3.84
CA LEU A 10 -39.44 24.64 -5.06
C LEU A 10 -37.95 24.98 -5.27
N GLY A 11 -37.59 26.27 -5.05
CA GLY A 11 -36.18 26.68 -5.14
C GLY A 11 -35.27 25.95 -4.17
N VAL A 12 -35.71 25.70 -2.94
CA VAL A 12 -34.95 24.91 -1.96
C VAL A 12 -34.78 23.47 -2.43
N VAL A 13 -35.84 22.82 -2.91
CA VAL A 13 -35.78 21.44 -3.41
C VAL A 13 -34.81 21.31 -4.59
N ILE A 14 -34.89 22.22 -5.56
CA ILE A 14 -33.98 22.26 -6.71
C ILE A 14 -32.53 22.44 -6.25
N SER A 15 -32.28 23.34 -5.29
CA SER A 15 -30.96 23.58 -4.74
C SER A 15 -30.38 22.35 -4.04
N VAL A 16 -31.19 21.60 -3.28
CA VAL A 16 -30.75 20.36 -2.61
C VAL A 16 -30.41 19.28 -3.62
N VAL A 17 -31.24 19.10 -4.66
CA VAL A 17 -30.95 18.14 -5.74
C VAL A 17 -29.67 18.52 -6.48
N TYR A 18 -29.48 19.79 -6.80
CA TYR A 18 -28.26 20.29 -7.46
C TYR A 18 -27.02 20.05 -6.60
N LEU A 19 -27.10 20.32 -5.30
CA LEU A 19 -26.03 20.02 -4.35
C LEU A 19 -25.69 18.54 -4.31
N GLY A 20 -26.70 17.66 -4.30
CA GLY A 20 -26.51 16.22 -4.36
C GLY A 20 -25.73 15.77 -5.61
N VAL A 21 -26.09 16.34 -6.78
CA VAL A 21 -25.35 16.08 -8.03
C VAL A 21 -23.92 16.57 -7.96
N GLN A 22 -23.69 17.79 -7.43
CA GLN A 22 -22.34 18.34 -7.27
C GLN A 22 -21.46 17.47 -6.34
N ILE A 23 -22.00 17.02 -5.21
CA ILE A 23 -21.29 16.14 -4.28
C ILE A 23 -20.91 14.82 -4.97
N HIS A 24 -21.84 14.23 -5.73
CA HIS A 24 -21.56 13.01 -6.48
C HIS A 24 -20.43 13.22 -7.50
N GLN A 25 -20.50 14.28 -8.30
CA GLN A 25 -19.45 14.60 -9.28
C GLN A 25 -18.10 14.85 -8.60
N GLN A 26 -18.07 15.57 -7.47
CA GLN A 26 -16.85 15.81 -6.71
C GLN A 26 -16.23 14.51 -6.18
N ASN A 27 -17.05 13.57 -5.71
CA ASN A 27 -16.59 12.27 -5.27
C ASN A 27 -15.95 11.47 -6.40
N GLU A 28 -16.55 11.46 -7.60
CA GLU A 28 -15.98 10.78 -8.77
C GLU A 28 -14.65 11.41 -9.23
N ILE A 29 -14.54 12.73 -9.22
CA ILE A 29 -13.28 13.45 -9.48
C ILE A 29 -12.22 13.05 -8.45
N THR A 30 -12.57 13.03 -7.19
CA THR A 30 -11.66 12.65 -6.09
C THR A 30 -11.15 11.21 -6.27
N LYS A 31 -12.03 10.26 -6.59
CA LYS A 31 -11.63 8.87 -6.89
C LYS A 31 -10.66 8.80 -8.06
N ALA A 32 -10.95 9.51 -9.15
CA ALA A 32 -10.07 9.55 -10.32
C ALA A 32 -8.69 10.13 -9.98
N GLN A 33 -8.62 11.18 -9.16
CA GLN A 33 -7.37 11.78 -8.69
C GLN A 33 -6.56 10.81 -7.83
N PHE A 34 -7.19 10.08 -6.90
CA PHE A 34 -6.51 9.06 -6.11
C PHE A 34 -5.96 7.94 -7.00
N GLY A 35 -6.77 7.42 -7.93
CA GLY A 35 -6.31 6.40 -8.87
C GLY A 35 -5.12 6.85 -9.71
N HIS A 36 -5.15 8.09 -10.21
CA HIS A 36 -4.03 8.68 -10.96
C HIS A 36 -2.77 8.82 -10.08
N SER A 37 -2.90 9.33 -8.86
CA SER A 37 -1.79 9.44 -7.91
C SER A 37 -1.13 8.08 -7.61
N LEU A 38 -1.92 7.01 -7.47
CA LEU A 38 -1.40 5.65 -7.26
C LEU A 38 -0.63 5.14 -8.47
N THR A 39 -1.12 5.41 -9.68
CA THR A 39 -0.43 5.05 -10.93
C THR A 39 0.87 5.83 -11.09
N GLN A 40 0.85 7.14 -10.77
CA GLN A 40 2.03 8.00 -10.81
C GLN A 40 3.14 7.48 -9.89
N ARG A 41 2.82 7.09 -8.65
CA ARG A 41 3.80 6.50 -7.71
C ARG A 41 4.44 5.22 -8.25
N GLN A 42 3.67 4.37 -8.94
CA GLN A 42 4.24 3.18 -9.59
C GLN A 42 5.17 3.54 -10.74
N TYR A 43 4.75 4.49 -11.58
CA TYR A 43 5.56 4.98 -12.68
C TYR A 43 6.90 5.54 -12.20
N GLU A 44 6.87 6.39 -11.16
CA GLU A 44 8.09 6.96 -10.56
C GLU A 44 9.06 5.90 -10.05
N ARG A 45 8.53 4.83 -9.46
CA ARG A 45 9.34 3.69 -9.00
C ARG A 45 10.02 2.96 -10.16
N TYR A 46 9.28 2.66 -11.23
CA TYR A 46 9.87 2.04 -12.43
C TYR A 46 10.86 2.98 -13.12
N PHE A 47 10.54 4.26 -13.19
CA PHE A 47 11.40 5.25 -13.78
C PHE A 47 12.72 5.44 -13.03
N ALA A 48 12.69 5.41 -11.70
CA ALA A 48 13.91 5.40 -10.88
C ALA A 48 14.82 4.22 -11.23
N THR A 49 14.26 3.03 -11.42
CA THR A 49 15.01 1.83 -11.84
C THR A 49 15.69 2.00 -13.20
N THR A 50 15.07 2.73 -14.13
CA THR A 50 15.64 2.93 -15.48
C THR A 50 16.70 4.02 -15.54
N LYS A 51 16.72 4.94 -14.58
CA LYS A 51 17.66 6.07 -14.53
C LYS A 51 18.85 5.85 -13.62
N ASP A 52 18.68 5.08 -12.57
CA ASP A 52 19.68 4.88 -11.53
C ASP A 52 20.25 3.46 -11.63
N SER A 53 21.43 3.33 -12.19
CA SER A 53 22.11 2.04 -12.36
C SER A 53 22.41 1.38 -11.02
N GLU A 54 22.80 2.15 -9.97
CA GLU A 54 23.06 1.61 -8.64
C GLU A 54 21.78 1.01 -8.03
N PHE A 55 20.65 1.69 -8.23
CA PHE A 55 19.35 1.18 -7.80
C PHE A 55 18.92 -0.06 -8.59
N ALA A 56 19.16 -0.10 -9.90
CA ALA A 56 18.90 -1.27 -10.72
C ALA A 56 19.77 -2.47 -10.28
N ASP A 57 21.06 -2.26 -10.06
CA ASP A 57 21.99 -3.29 -9.56
C ASP A 57 21.56 -3.81 -8.17
N PHE A 58 21.12 -2.91 -7.28
CA PHE A 58 20.55 -3.28 -6.00
C PHE A 58 19.31 -4.19 -6.12
N LEU A 59 18.39 -3.87 -7.03
CA LEU A 59 17.18 -4.67 -7.25
C LEU A 59 17.48 -6.01 -7.93
N ALA A 60 18.51 -6.08 -8.77
CA ALA A 60 18.94 -7.30 -9.45
C ALA A 60 19.77 -8.24 -8.56
N LYS A 61 20.23 -7.77 -7.39
CA LYS A 61 21.05 -8.56 -6.47
C LYS A 61 20.23 -9.71 -5.87
N ASP A 62 20.90 -10.84 -5.62
CA ASP A 62 20.32 -11.94 -4.85
C ASP A 62 20.17 -11.51 -3.39
N TRP A 63 18.94 -11.27 -2.95
CA TRP A 63 18.64 -10.84 -1.60
C TRP A 63 18.62 -11.98 -0.58
N ASP A 64 18.71 -13.23 -1.03
CA ASP A 64 18.88 -14.42 -0.17
C ASP A 64 20.36 -14.86 -0.05
N GLY A 65 21.25 -14.22 -0.80
CA GLY A 65 22.68 -14.43 -0.75
C GLY A 65 23.39 -13.70 0.40
N ASP A 66 24.72 -13.63 0.32
CA ASP A 66 25.55 -12.93 1.29
C ASP A 66 25.42 -11.41 1.14
N LEU A 67 24.68 -10.79 2.05
CA LEU A 67 24.49 -9.35 2.11
C LEU A 67 25.25 -8.76 3.29
N THR A 68 25.91 -7.63 3.07
CA THR A 68 26.43 -6.79 4.15
C THR A 68 25.30 -6.23 5.01
N HIS A 69 25.57 -5.81 6.24
CA HIS A 69 24.57 -5.19 7.13
C HIS A 69 23.87 -3.97 6.48
N GLY A 70 24.62 -3.16 5.73
CA GLY A 70 24.07 -2.02 5.00
C GLY A 70 23.11 -2.44 3.89
N GLU A 71 23.41 -3.51 3.17
CA GLU A 71 22.54 -4.06 2.13
C GLU A 71 21.29 -4.70 2.73
N GLN A 72 21.43 -5.46 3.82
CA GLN A 72 20.28 -6.01 4.55
C GLN A 72 19.32 -4.89 4.99
N TRP A 73 19.87 -3.78 5.49
CA TRP A 73 19.08 -2.60 5.84
C TRP A 73 18.37 -1.99 4.63
N ARG A 74 19.06 -1.83 3.49
CA ARG A 74 18.44 -1.32 2.25
C ARG A 74 17.30 -2.22 1.78
N VAL A 75 17.49 -3.55 1.80
CA VAL A 75 16.44 -4.51 1.43
C VAL A 75 15.25 -4.40 2.38
N ALA A 76 15.48 -4.38 3.69
CA ALA A 76 14.42 -4.24 4.68
C ALA A 76 13.61 -2.95 4.50
N MET A 77 14.30 -1.82 4.27
CA MET A 77 13.62 -0.54 4.02
C MET A 77 12.86 -0.54 2.70
N PHE A 78 13.37 -1.21 1.66
CA PHE A 78 12.62 -1.39 0.41
C PHE A 78 11.33 -2.18 0.63
N ILE A 79 11.40 -3.27 1.42
CA ILE A 79 10.22 -4.06 1.81
C ILE A 79 9.23 -3.20 2.61
N VAL A 80 9.71 -2.44 3.60
CA VAL A 80 8.85 -1.52 4.38
C VAL A 80 8.15 -0.50 3.47
N MET A 81 8.86 0.09 2.50
CA MET A 81 8.22 1.02 1.55
C MET A 81 7.09 0.35 0.75
N ALA A 82 7.29 -0.90 0.33
CA ALA A 82 6.26 -1.65 -0.39
C ALA A 82 5.07 -2.00 0.52
N LEU A 83 5.31 -2.35 1.79
CA LEU A 83 4.27 -2.61 2.79
C LEU A 83 3.47 -1.35 3.12
N VAL A 84 4.14 -0.20 3.26
CA VAL A 84 3.49 1.10 3.47
C VAL A 84 2.59 1.47 2.28
N ASP A 85 3.06 1.24 1.04
CA ASP A 85 2.26 1.50 -0.16
C ASP A 85 1.01 0.60 -0.22
N ILE A 86 1.13 -0.69 0.14
CA ILE A 86 -0.02 -1.60 0.22
C ILE A 86 -1.00 -1.17 1.31
N PHE A 87 -0.51 -0.81 2.50
CA PHE A 87 -1.37 -0.36 3.60
C PHE A 87 -2.16 0.90 3.22
N ASP A 88 -1.49 1.88 2.63
CA ASP A 88 -2.12 3.12 2.14
C ASP A 88 -3.21 2.83 1.09
N VAL A 89 -2.94 1.89 0.16
CA VAL A 89 -3.93 1.51 -0.86
C VAL A 89 -5.06 0.70 -0.26
N TYR A 90 -4.78 -0.22 0.69
CA TYR A 90 -5.78 -0.98 1.41
C TYR A 90 -6.78 -0.06 2.10
N GLU A 91 -6.31 0.90 2.89
CA GLU A 91 -7.20 1.87 3.54
C GLU A 91 -8.06 2.65 2.55
N LYS A 92 -7.52 3.04 1.39
CA LYS A 92 -8.27 3.75 0.35
C LYS A 92 -9.32 2.89 -0.32
N VAL A 93 -9.04 1.59 -0.51
CA VAL A 93 -10.01 0.62 -1.02
C VAL A 93 -11.14 0.42 -0.02
N GLN A 94 -10.82 0.21 1.27
CA GLN A 94 -11.82 0.05 2.34
C GLN A 94 -12.76 1.27 2.43
N LYS A 95 -12.23 2.47 2.22
CA LYS A 95 -13.00 3.72 2.20
C LYS A 95 -13.72 3.98 0.88
N GLY A 96 -13.58 3.11 -0.12
CA GLY A 96 -14.21 3.26 -1.45
C GLY A 96 -13.62 4.39 -2.30
N PHE A 97 -12.41 4.87 -1.99
CA PHE A 97 -11.75 5.95 -2.73
C PHE A 97 -11.01 5.47 -3.98
N VAL A 98 -10.63 4.20 -4.04
CA VAL A 98 -9.95 3.59 -5.19
C VAL A 98 -10.46 2.19 -5.46
N ASP A 99 -10.27 1.74 -6.68
CA ASP A 99 -10.65 0.41 -7.15
C ASP A 99 -9.68 -0.66 -6.59
N GLU A 100 -10.21 -1.82 -6.20
CA GLU A 100 -9.47 -2.96 -5.65
C GLU A 100 -8.34 -3.47 -6.57
N LYS A 101 -8.46 -3.24 -7.88
CA LYS A 101 -7.40 -3.59 -8.84
C LYS A 101 -6.03 -2.97 -8.49
N HIS A 102 -6.02 -1.77 -7.89
CA HIS A 102 -4.78 -1.12 -7.46
C HIS A 102 -4.09 -1.89 -6.33
N LEU A 103 -4.88 -2.53 -5.45
CA LEU A 103 -4.38 -3.38 -4.38
C LEU A 103 -3.89 -4.73 -4.93
N THR A 104 -4.70 -5.37 -5.77
CA THR A 104 -4.39 -6.67 -6.39
C THR A 104 -3.06 -6.63 -7.17
N ILE A 105 -2.82 -5.60 -7.97
CA ILE A 105 -1.56 -5.44 -8.73
C ILE A 105 -0.36 -5.40 -7.78
N ARG A 106 -0.45 -4.65 -6.68
CA ARG A 106 0.63 -4.51 -5.70
C ARG A 106 0.88 -5.80 -4.93
N MET A 107 -0.18 -6.46 -4.49
CA MET A 107 -0.10 -7.75 -3.81
C MET A 107 0.56 -8.80 -4.70
N ASN A 108 0.19 -8.89 -5.97
CA ASN A 108 0.79 -9.83 -6.91
C ASN A 108 2.29 -9.56 -7.10
N ALA A 109 2.70 -8.30 -7.21
CA ALA A 109 4.10 -7.95 -7.32
C ALA A 109 4.92 -8.41 -6.09
N LEU A 110 4.39 -8.25 -4.88
CA LEU A 110 5.03 -8.74 -3.66
C LEU A 110 5.04 -10.27 -3.59
N LYS A 111 3.94 -10.94 -3.92
CA LYS A 111 3.82 -12.41 -3.94
C LYS A 111 4.83 -13.07 -4.88
N LEU A 112 5.15 -12.44 -6.01
CA LEU A 112 6.04 -13.00 -7.02
C LEU A 112 7.52 -12.90 -6.66
N GLY A 113 7.94 -11.95 -5.85
CA GLY A 113 9.34 -11.68 -5.57
C GLY A 113 9.65 -11.30 -4.14
N THR A 114 9.42 -10.06 -3.80
CA THR A 114 9.91 -9.41 -2.58
C THR A 114 9.57 -10.17 -1.28
N MET A 115 8.34 -10.69 -1.15
CA MET A 115 7.92 -11.40 0.06
C MET A 115 8.37 -12.87 0.10
N LYS A 116 9.09 -13.37 -0.90
CA LYS A 116 9.71 -14.71 -0.88
C LYS A 116 11.10 -14.72 -0.25
N THR A 117 11.69 -13.57 -0.02
CA THR A 117 13.04 -13.46 0.52
C THR A 117 13.07 -13.72 2.03
N LYS A 118 14.21 -14.19 2.54
CA LYS A 118 14.42 -14.45 3.99
C LYS A 118 14.20 -13.19 4.84
N LEU A 119 14.63 -12.04 4.31
CA LEU A 119 14.47 -10.75 4.99
C LEU A 119 13.02 -10.29 5.09
N ALA A 120 12.15 -10.77 4.21
CA ALA A 120 10.77 -10.31 4.14
C ALA A 120 9.96 -10.67 5.39
N LYS A 121 10.12 -11.88 5.91
CA LYS A 121 9.39 -12.32 7.10
C LYS A 121 9.78 -11.51 8.33
N GLY A 122 11.07 -11.39 8.61
CA GLY A 122 11.55 -10.59 9.76
C GLY A 122 11.13 -9.13 9.65
N THR A 123 11.19 -8.56 8.44
CA THR A 123 10.73 -7.19 8.19
C THR A 123 9.22 -7.05 8.41
N TRP A 124 8.42 -8.02 7.93
CA TRP A 124 6.98 -8.05 8.17
C TRP A 124 6.65 -8.14 9.65
N ASP A 125 7.25 -9.08 10.39
CA ASP A 125 7.00 -9.29 11.81
C ASP A 125 7.33 -8.06 12.65
N PHE A 126 8.41 -7.35 12.29
CA PHE A 126 8.74 -6.06 12.89
C PHE A 126 7.69 -4.98 12.55
N TRP A 127 7.35 -4.83 11.28
CA TRP A 127 6.50 -3.75 10.81
C TRP A 127 5.03 -3.93 11.21
N LYS A 128 4.52 -5.16 11.19
CA LYS A 128 3.11 -5.47 11.54
C LYS A 128 2.76 -5.10 12.98
N ALA A 129 3.73 -5.09 13.90
CA ALA A 129 3.50 -4.74 15.30
C ALA A 129 2.88 -3.35 15.51
N THR A 130 2.95 -2.49 14.50
CA THR A 130 2.40 -1.12 14.52
C THR A 130 1.11 -0.98 13.70
N ARG A 131 0.54 -2.10 13.23
CA ARG A 131 -0.66 -2.11 12.37
C ARG A 131 -1.88 -2.66 13.13
N ASP A 132 -3.07 -2.34 12.62
CA ASP A 132 -4.31 -2.88 13.15
C ASP A 132 -4.48 -4.37 12.78
N GLU A 133 -5.20 -5.09 13.63
CA GLU A 133 -5.40 -6.54 13.48
C GLU A 133 -6.16 -6.91 12.20
N GLU A 134 -7.05 -6.05 11.71
CA GLU A 134 -7.86 -6.31 10.52
C GLU A 134 -6.97 -6.35 9.29
N PHE A 135 -6.09 -5.36 9.13
CA PHE A 135 -5.10 -5.33 8.06
C PHE A 135 -4.14 -6.50 8.14
N ILE A 136 -3.62 -6.83 9.36
CA ILE A 136 -2.70 -7.95 9.54
C ILE A 136 -3.34 -9.25 9.06
N LYS A 137 -4.55 -9.58 9.52
CA LYS A 137 -5.27 -10.78 9.14
C LYS A 137 -5.53 -10.84 7.63
N TRP A 138 -5.98 -9.74 7.07
CA TRP A 138 -6.21 -9.64 5.63
C TRP A 138 -4.91 -9.84 4.83
N PHE A 139 -3.84 -9.15 5.20
CA PHE A 139 -2.56 -9.24 4.49
C PHE A 139 -1.95 -10.65 4.57
N GLU A 140 -1.92 -11.25 5.74
CA GLU A 140 -1.40 -12.60 5.94
C GLU A 140 -2.23 -13.64 5.18
N GLN A 141 -3.54 -13.51 5.18
CA GLN A 141 -4.43 -14.37 4.40
C GLN A 141 -4.18 -14.23 2.89
N GLU A 142 -4.10 -13.01 2.38
CA GLU A 142 -3.88 -12.75 0.96
C GLU A 142 -2.47 -13.12 0.51
N MET A 143 -1.46 -12.86 1.33
CA MET A 143 -0.06 -13.11 0.97
C MET A 143 0.31 -14.59 1.06
N PHE A 144 -0.18 -15.31 2.07
CA PHE A 144 0.30 -16.63 2.47
C PHE A 144 -0.78 -17.71 2.46
N GLY A 145 -2.03 -17.31 2.39
CA GLY A 145 -3.17 -18.21 2.53
C GLY A 145 -3.26 -18.81 3.93
N ASN A 146 -3.98 -19.94 4.04
CA ASN A 146 -4.17 -20.64 5.32
C ASN A 146 -3.00 -21.56 5.69
N ASP A 147 -1.86 -21.47 5.03
CA ASP A 147 -0.72 -22.35 5.27
C ASP A 147 0.41 -21.62 6.00
N PRO A 148 0.45 -21.70 7.35
CA PRO A 148 1.54 -21.12 8.14
C PRO A 148 2.92 -21.65 7.78
N ALA A 149 2.99 -22.86 7.17
CA ALA A 149 4.24 -23.49 6.76
C ALA A 149 4.90 -22.78 5.57
N LYS A 150 4.15 -21.97 4.81
CA LYS A 150 4.74 -21.08 3.80
C LYS A 150 5.58 -19.96 4.40
N TRP A 151 5.48 -19.79 5.72
CA TRP A 151 6.21 -18.79 6.53
C TRP A 151 7.14 -19.39 7.55
N THR A 152 7.54 -20.62 7.41
CA THR A 152 8.42 -21.30 8.37
C THR A 152 9.87 -20.84 8.32
N GLN A 153 10.10 -19.55 8.33
CA GLN A 153 11.36 -19.01 8.84
C GLN A 153 11.10 -18.51 10.25
N ASP A 154 11.85 -19.04 11.20
CA ASP A 154 11.72 -18.68 12.60
C ASP A 154 11.81 -17.17 12.79
N ALA A 155 10.86 -16.61 13.55
CA ALA A 155 10.78 -15.17 13.84
C ALA A 155 12.02 -14.65 14.61
N ASP A 156 12.87 -15.55 15.08
CA ASP A 156 14.11 -15.23 15.80
C ASP A 156 15.23 -14.68 14.89
N GLU A 157 15.09 -14.81 13.57
CA GLU A 157 16.05 -14.28 12.61
C GLU A 157 15.66 -12.89 12.08
N VAL A 158 15.44 -11.93 12.97
CA VAL A 158 15.52 -10.52 12.56
C VAL A 158 16.94 -10.26 12.12
N PRO A 159 17.19 -9.83 10.88
CA PRO A 159 18.55 -9.60 10.39
C PRO A 159 19.33 -8.67 11.30
N GLU A 160 20.61 -8.97 11.55
CA GLU A 160 21.46 -8.20 12.45
C GLU A 160 21.53 -6.72 12.06
N GLY A 161 21.48 -6.39 10.76
CA GLY A 161 21.43 -5.02 10.28
C GLY A 161 20.17 -4.25 10.74
N ILE A 162 19.05 -4.95 10.94
CA ILE A 162 17.81 -4.34 11.49
C ILE A 162 17.92 -4.24 13.01
N LYS A 163 18.42 -5.26 13.69
CA LYS A 163 18.61 -5.24 15.15
C LYS A 163 19.53 -4.12 15.59
N SER A 164 20.59 -3.85 14.84
CA SER A 164 21.57 -2.81 15.17
C SER A 164 21.01 -1.39 15.05
N SER A 165 20.06 -1.16 14.12
CA SER A 165 19.46 0.16 13.91
C SER A 165 18.39 0.55 14.93
N ILE A 166 17.84 -0.44 15.67
CA ILE A 166 16.82 -0.21 16.71
C ILE A 166 17.48 0.12 18.05
N ARG A 167 18.78 -0.16 18.22
CA ARG A 167 19.51 0.03 19.49
C ARG A 167 20.19 1.40 19.63
N ASN A 168 20.12 2.24 18.61
CA ASN A 168 20.63 3.62 18.62
C ASN A 168 19.46 4.61 18.55
#